data_ac6e9c67370a01c0b91c28e950bcdd69
#
_entry.id   ac6e9c67370a01c0b91c28e950bcdd69
#
_cell.length_a   1.000
_cell.length_b   1.000
_cell.length_c   1.000
_cell.angle_alpha   90.00
_cell.angle_beta   90.00
_cell.angle_gamma   90.00
#
_symmetry.space_group_name_H-M   'P 1'
#
loop_
_entity.id
_entity.type
_entity.pdbx_description
1 polymer ?
#
loop_
_entity_poly.entity_id
_entity_poly.type
_entity_poly.pdbx_seq_one_letter_code
_entity_poly.pdbx_strand_id
1 'polypeptide(L)'
;MNIISKMKLFILSFRYSFFCLILSVGLISSAAPNHDQYLLPTIIGTGMMAQLVAEVDAKALQSNRINQLKSTKNLVALWDFKEPEGQAKKAIGQGEFPLTEQNGTLPRMSEGPLSGYSIQFGNKAFLSLPNAAVGQLNIHGMKQGVTVLAWVKWTREQTGFVGGMWNEYQDGGKRQYGLFVSLPHYNGKNQVCGHVSQTGKPTPPFPYSCDYAASKQEVPANQWVCIAFTYDGKNIKSYLNGIFEQREPELINNTKGFEGYPDGLIHSKNPYYFPYGLGNNGSDFTVGAVLLKSGMGNFFKGQIGGLAVYDRALSAKELKQLAE
;
A
#
# COMPACT_ATOMS: atom_id res chain seq x y z
N MET A 1 10.40 -18.12 34.10
CA MET A 1 9.20 -18.17 33.25
C MET A 1 8.79 -16.72 32.94
N ASN A 2 8.92 -16.30 31.70
CA ASN A 2 8.91 -14.88 31.28
C ASN A 2 7.47 -14.31 31.29
N ILE A 3 7.31 -13.02 31.58
CA ILE A 3 6.01 -12.31 31.68
C ILE A 3 5.13 -12.54 30.44
N ILE A 4 5.74 -12.64 29.25
CA ILE A 4 5.07 -12.93 27.97
C ILE A 4 4.42 -14.32 27.96
N SER A 5 5.05 -15.31 28.62
CA SER A 5 4.51 -16.67 28.76
C SER A 5 3.29 -16.70 29.69
N LYS A 6 3.31 -15.87 30.76
CA LYS A 6 2.17 -15.73 31.69
C LYS A 6 0.98 -15.01 31.05
N MET A 7 1.23 -13.98 30.22
CA MET A 7 0.16 -13.31 29.46
C MET A 7 -0.50 -14.23 28.42
N LYS A 8 0.28 -15.03 27.68
CA LYS A 8 -0.29 -16.00 26.74
C LYS A 8 -1.15 -17.05 27.45
N LEU A 9 -0.71 -17.53 28.60
CA LEU A 9 -1.47 -18.48 29.40
C LEU A 9 -2.76 -17.87 29.99
N PHE A 10 -2.72 -16.60 30.37
CA PHE A 10 -3.89 -15.85 30.87
C PHE A 10 -4.93 -15.62 29.77
N ILE A 11 -4.49 -15.26 28.56
CA ILE A 11 -5.39 -15.09 27.39
C ILE A 11 -5.99 -16.42 26.95
N LEU A 12 -5.23 -17.51 26.97
CA LEU A 12 -5.74 -18.85 26.70
C LEU A 12 -6.75 -19.31 27.76
N SER A 13 -6.47 -19.08 29.04
CA SER A 13 -7.37 -19.39 30.17
C SER A 13 -8.67 -18.61 30.08
N PHE A 14 -8.63 -17.34 29.68
CA PHE A 14 -9.83 -16.51 29.50
C PHE A 14 -10.69 -16.99 28.32
N ARG A 15 -10.06 -17.43 27.22
CA ARG A 15 -10.76 -18.04 26.06
C ARG A 15 -11.45 -19.35 26.43
N TYR A 16 -10.80 -20.22 27.22
CA TYR A 16 -11.40 -21.48 27.69
C TYR A 16 -12.53 -21.26 28.69
N SER A 17 -12.41 -20.32 29.62
CA SER A 17 -13.48 -19.99 30.58
C SER A 17 -14.71 -19.39 29.89
N PHE A 18 -14.53 -18.60 28.84
CA PHE A 18 -15.63 -18.01 28.07
C PHE A 18 -16.35 -19.07 27.21
N PHE A 19 -15.61 -20.03 26.65
CA PHE A 19 -16.17 -21.16 25.89
C PHE A 19 -16.98 -22.11 26.78
N CYS A 20 -16.52 -22.38 28.00
CA CYS A 20 -17.27 -23.17 28.99
C CYS A 20 -18.52 -22.47 29.48
N LEU A 21 -18.55 -21.12 29.57
CA LEU A 21 -19.74 -20.35 29.96
C LEU A 21 -20.84 -20.43 28.86
N ILE A 22 -20.48 -20.44 27.59
CA ILE A 22 -21.40 -20.61 26.47
C ILE A 22 -22.02 -22.02 26.44
N LEU A 23 -21.22 -23.04 26.77
CA LEU A 23 -21.68 -24.43 26.87
C LEU A 23 -22.59 -24.66 28.10
N SER A 24 -22.34 -23.96 29.22
CA SER A 24 -23.17 -24.09 30.42
C SER A 24 -24.55 -23.44 30.31
N VAL A 25 -24.69 -22.35 29.54
CA VAL A 25 -25.99 -21.71 29.27
C VAL A 25 -26.85 -22.56 28.32
N GLY A 26 -26.23 -23.36 27.42
CA GLY A 26 -26.94 -24.27 26.52
C GLY A 26 -27.51 -25.52 27.20
N LEU A 27 -26.98 -25.92 28.38
CA LEU A 27 -27.40 -27.13 29.07
C LEU A 27 -28.55 -26.95 30.10
N ILE A 28 -28.92 -25.72 30.45
CA ILE A 28 -30.01 -25.45 31.41
C ILE A 28 -31.40 -25.40 30.71
N SER A 29 -31.46 -25.44 29.38
CA SER A 29 -32.67 -25.29 28.61
C SER A 29 -33.41 -26.60 28.26
N SER A 30 -33.00 -27.77 28.80
CA SER A 30 -33.54 -29.08 28.41
C SER A 30 -34.75 -29.56 29.23
N ALA A 31 -35.40 -28.73 30.01
CA ALA A 31 -36.52 -29.14 30.86
C ALA A 31 -37.75 -28.20 30.80
N ALA A 32 -38.18 -27.80 29.59
CA ALA A 32 -39.45 -27.07 29.42
C ALA A 32 -40.22 -27.52 28.17
N PRO A 33 -41.51 -27.70 28.25
CA PRO A 33 -42.35 -28.35 27.20
C PRO A 33 -42.94 -27.35 26.22
N ASN A 34 -42.16 -26.49 25.57
CA ASN A 34 -42.58 -25.71 24.36
C ASN A 34 -41.32 -25.24 23.62
N HIS A 35 -40.90 -26.04 22.63
CA HIS A 35 -39.59 -25.92 21.96
C HIS A 35 -39.39 -24.70 21.03
N ASP A 36 -40.48 -24.06 20.54
CA ASP A 36 -40.35 -23.11 19.42
C ASP A 36 -40.11 -21.63 19.81
N GLN A 37 -40.36 -21.24 21.06
CA GLN A 37 -40.23 -19.84 21.48
C GLN A 37 -38.86 -19.46 22.04
N TYR A 38 -37.99 -20.42 22.39
CA TYR A 38 -36.69 -20.15 23.04
C TYR A 38 -35.46 -20.31 22.16
N LEU A 39 -35.62 -20.83 20.93
CA LEU A 39 -34.51 -21.00 19.99
C LEU A 39 -34.08 -19.71 19.31
N LEU A 40 -34.99 -18.79 19.02
CA LEU A 40 -34.73 -17.51 18.34
C LEU A 40 -33.78 -16.57 19.15
N PRO A 41 -33.99 -16.32 20.43
CA PRO A 41 -33.07 -15.46 21.21
C PRO A 41 -31.65 -16.03 21.33
N THR A 42 -31.52 -17.35 21.41
CA THR A 42 -30.21 -18.01 21.56
C THR A 42 -29.40 -17.96 20.27
N ILE A 43 -30.06 -18.12 19.12
CA ILE A 43 -29.41 -18.03 17.79
C ILE A 43 -28.97 -16.57 17.51
N ILE A 44 -29.81 -15.59 17.83
CA ILE A 44 -29.48 -14.17 17.68
C ILE A 44 -28.30 -13.80 18.61
N GLY A 45 -28.32 -14.27 19.84
CA GLY A 45 -27.23 -14.05 20.82
C GLY A 45 -25.88 -14.61 20.35
N THR A 46 -25.86 -15.83 19.79
CA THR A 46 -24.62 -16.44 19.29
C THR A 46 -24.09 -15.73 18.03
N GLY A 47 -24.95 -15.29 17.14
CA GLY A 47 -24.56 -14.50 15.96
C GLY A 47 -23.94 -13.14 16.34
N MET A 48 -24.57 -12.41 17.26
CA MET A 48 -24.06 -11.14 17.77
C MET A 48 -22.71 -11.31 18.50
N MET A 49 -22.54 -12.35 19.29
CA MET A 49 -21.26 -12.62 19.98
C MET A 49 -20.17 -13.01 18.99
N ALA A 50 -20.45 -13.81 17.97
CA ALA A 50 -19.49 -14.14 16.94
C ALA A 50 -19.04 -12.89 16.15
N GLN A 51 -19.95 -11.99 15.83
CA GLN A 51 -19.64 -10.72 15.17
C GLN A 51 -18.80 -9.81 16.05
N LEU A 52 -19.11 -9.70 17.34
CA LEU A 52 -18.34 -8.90 18.29
C LEU A 52 -16.91 -9.44 18.45
N VAL A 53 -16.73 -10.75 18.54
CA VAL A 53 -15.41 -11.39 18.62
C VAL A 53 -14.61 -11.12 17.35
N ALA A 54 -15.22 -11.25 16.17
CA ALA A 54 -14.55 -10.96 14.90
C ALA A 54 -14.13 -9.49 14.79
N GLU A 55 -14.94 -8.55 15.28
CA GLU A 55 -14.62 -7.13 15.30
C GLU A 55 -13.46 -6.81 16.25
N VAL A 56 -13.42 -7.43 17.45
CA VAL A 56 -12.33 -7.29 18.42
C VAL A 56 -11.02 -7.84 17.83
N ASP A 57 -11.06 -9.02 17.22
CA ASP A 57 -9.88 -9.64 16.60
C ASP A 57 -9.37 -8.78 15.41
N ALA A 58 -10.25 -8.22 14.59
CA ALA A 58 -9.89 -7.31 13.51
C ALA A 58 -9.19 -6.03 14.02
N LYS A 59 -9.74 -5.38 15.06
CA LYS A 59 -9.12 -4.20 15.69
C LYS A 59 -7.76 -4.51 16.31
N ALA A 60 -7.62 -5.67 16.95
CA ALA A 60 -6.35 -6.13 17.49
C ALA A 60 -5.29 -6.34 16.40
N LEU A 61 -5.67 -6.95 15.28
CA LEU A 61 -4.80 -7.14 14.13
C LEU A 61 -4.35 -5.81 13.52
N GLN A 62 -5.28 -4.87 13.31
CA GLN A 62 -5.00 -3.52 12.80
C GLN A 62 -4.01 -2.76 13.70
N SER A 63 -4.26 -2.76 15.02
CA SER A 63 -3.39 -2.12 16.01
C SER A 63 -1.99 -2.75 16.00
N ASN A 64 -1.88 -4.08 15.91
CA ASN A 64 -0.61 -4.79 15.84
C ASN A 64 0.17 -4.40 14.58
N ARG A 65 -0.48 -4.36 13.41
CA ARG A 65 0.12 -3.98 12.13
C ARG A 65 0.66 -2.54 12.17
N ILE A 66 -0.12 -1.57 12.67
CA ILE A 66 0.34 -0.19 12.85
C ILE A 66 1.55 -0.13 13.79
N ASN A 67 1.55 -0.88 14.89
CA ASN A 67 2.68 -0.91 15.82
C ASN A 67 3.94 -1.52 15.18
N GLN A 68 3.81 -2.54 14.37
CA GLN A 68 4.92 -3.13 13.61
C GLN A 68 5.51 -2.12 12.61
N LEU A 69 4.66 -1.42 11.86
CA LEU A 69 5.10 -0.36 10.93
C LEU A 69 5.87 0.73 11.68
N LYS A 70 5.33 1.23 12.80
CA LYS A 70 5.97 2.27 13.62
C LYS A 70 7.29 1.84 14.25
N SER A 71 7.41 0.58 14.67
CA SER A 71 8.62 0.04 15.28
C SER A 71 9.71 -0.34 14.27
N THR A 72 9.36 -0.45 12.99
CA THR A 72 10.32 -0.71 11.92
C THR A 72 11.18 0.51 11.69
N LYS A 73 12.50 0.34 11.79
CA LYS A 73 13.49 1.43 11.71
C LYS A 73 13.39 2.20 10.39
N ASN A 74 13.68 3.50 10.47
CA ASN A 74 13.72 4.40 9.32
C ASN A 74 12.34 4.68 8.68
N LEU A 75 11.26 4.56 9.46
CA LEU A 75 9.97 5.06 9.03
C LEU A 75 10.02 6.58 8.91
N VAL A 76 9.73 7.10 7.72
CA VAL A 76 9.58 8.54 7.46
C VAL A 76 8.14 8.97 7.71
N ALA A 77 7.19 8.28 7.06
CA ALA A 77 5.79 8.61 7.13
C ALA A 77 4.90 7.36 7.01
N LEU A 78 3.81 7.34 7.75
CA LEU A 78 2.74 6.34 7.69
C LEU A 78 1.39 7.06 7.75
N TRP A 79 0.62 7.01 6.68
CA TRP A 79 -0.78 7.45 6.65
C TRP A 79 -1.70 6.24 6.79
N ASP A 80 -2.57 6.26 7.79
CA ASP A 80 -3.56 5.23 8.07
C ASP A 80 -4.98 5.61 7.61
N PHE A 81 -5.14 6.82 7.04
CA PHE A 81 -6.33 7.37 6.41
C PHE A 81 -7.60 7.32 7.28
N LYS A 82 -7.45 7.50 8.59
CA LYS A 82 -8.57 7.54 9.52
C LYS A 82 -9.28 8.89 9.58
N GLU A 83 -8.65 9.95 9.10
CA GLU A 83 -9.21 11.29 9.15
C GLU A 83 -10.46 11.38 8.28
N PRO A 84 -11.49 12.14 8.71
CA PRO A 84 -12.68 12.40 7.92
C PRO A 84 -12.39 12.99 6.54
N GLU A 85 -13.36 12.85 5.65
CA GLU A 85 -13.39 13.50 4.35
C GLU A 85 -13.19 15.02 4.49
N GLY A 86 -12.47 15.65 3.56
CA GLY A 86 -12.14 17.08 3.57
C GLY A 86 -11.07 17.49 4.58
N GLN A 87 -10.65 16.62 5.50
CA GLN A 87 -9.55 16.90 6.42
C GLN A 87 -8.22 16.44 5.85
N ALA A 88 -7.15 17.17 6.18
CA ALA A 88 -5.79 16.77 5.83
C ALA A 88 -5.45 15.41 6.47
N LYS A 89 -4.86 14.51 5.68
CA LYS A 89 -4.42 13.18 6.13
C LYS A 89 -3.03 13.31 6.71
N LYS A 90 -2.89 13.12 8.01
CA LYS A 90 -1.63 13.31 8.75
C LYS A 90 -0.87 12.01 8.89
N ALA A 91 0.44 12.05 8.65
CA ALA A 91 1.29 10.90 8.83
C ALA A 91 1.70 10.73 10.30
N ILE A 92 2.00 9.49 10.64
CA ILE A 92 2.76 9.08 11.81
C ILE A 92 4.20 8.84 11.35
N GLY A 93 5.21 9.38 12.04
CA GLY A 93 6.61 9.17 11.68
C GLY A 93 7.50 10.35 12.04
N GLN A 94 8.40 10.75 11.15
CA GLN A 94 9.33 11.86 11.35
C GLN A 94 8.68 13.24 11.22
N GLY A 95 7.44 13.31 10.68
CA GLY A 95 6.64 14.51 10.57
C GLY A 95 5.18 14.18 10.27
N GLU A 96 4.29 15.16 10.39
CA GLU A 96 2.86 14.97 10.11
C GLU A 96 2.56 14.87 8.61
N PHE A 97 3.36 15.46 7.74
CA PHE A 97 3.24 15.47 6.29
C PHE A 97 1.76 15.52 5.82
N PRO A 98 1.04 16.61 6.10
CA PRO A 98 -0.41 16.68 5.90
C PRO A 98 -0.75 16.67 4.41
N LEU A 99 -1.27 15.56 3.93
CA LEU A 99 -1.78 15.44 2.57
C LEU A 99 -3.15 16.09 2.47
N THR A 100 -3.33 16.99 1.51
CA THR A 100 -4.58 17.70 1.25
C THR A 100 -5.27 17.19 -0.01
N GLU A 101 -6.59 17.16 0.02
CA GLU A 101 -7.42 16.75 -1.12
C GLU A 101 -7.38 17.82 -2.23
N GLN A 102 -7.22 17.38 -3.47
CA GLN A 102 -7.16 18.22 -4.67
C GLN A 102 -8.20 17.76 -5.68
N ASN A 103 -8.77 18.66 -6.46
CA ASN A 103 -9.78 18.44 -7.49
C ASN A 103 -11.09 17.80 -6.95
N GLY A 104 -11.45 18.08 -5.71
CA GLY A 104 -12.64 17.58 -5.04
C GLY A 104 -12.32 16.77 -3.80
N THR A 105 -13.35 16.25 -3.16
CA THR A 105 -13.24 15.43 -1.95
C THR A 105 -13.05 13.96 -2.28
N LEU A 106 -12.39 13.25 -1.37
CA LEU A 106 -12.14 11.83 -1.45
C LEU A 106 -12.92 11.10 -0.36
N PRO A 107 -13.96 10.30 -0.72
CA PRO A 107 -14.78 9.59 0.25
C PRO A 107 -13.94 8.69 1.16
N ARG A 108 -14.19 8.75 2.47
CA ARG A 108 -13.65 7.83 3.46
C ARG A 108 -14.58 6.62 3.58
N MET A 109 -14.02 5.44 3.34
CA MET A 109 -14.72 4.16 3.47
C MET A 109 -14.50 3.56 4.86
N SER A 110 -15.53 2.91 5.42
CA SER A 110 -15.45 2.22 6.72
C SER A 110 -14.91 0.78 6.57
N GLU A 111 -13.88 0.61 5.76
CA GLU A 111 -13.13 -0.62 5.57
C GLU A 111 -11.66 -0.28 5.30
N GLY A 112 -10.72 -1.07 5.79
CA GLY A 112 -9.29 -0.87 5.52
C GLY A 112 -8.40 -1.71 6.42
N PRO A 113 -7.23 -2.15 5.91
CA PRO A 113 -6.37 -3.11 6.62
C PRO A 113 -5.63 -2.53 7.82
N LEU A 114 -5.44 -1.21 7.90
CA LEU A 114 -4.66 -0.58 8.99
C LEU A 114 -5.55 -0.01 10.10
N SER A 115 -6.40 0.95 9.77
CA SER A 115 -7.20 1.70 10.75
C SER A 115 -8.68 1.29 10.75
N GLY A 116 -9.09 0.37 9.88
CA GLY A 116 -10.49 0.10 9.58
C GLY A 116 -11.09 1.11 8.59
N TYR A 117 -10.27 2.04 8.09
CA TYR A 117 -10.67 3.03 7.10
C TYR A 117 -9.78 2.99 5.87
N SER A 118 -10.29 3.53 4.78
CA SER A 118 -9.57 3.75 3.53
C SER A 118 -10.14 4.96 2.80
N ILE A 119 -9.42 5.40 1.77
CA ILE A 119 -9.87 6.47 0.89
C ILE A 119 -10.25 5.86 -0.46
N GLN A 120 -11.42 6.22 -0.97
CA GLN A 120 -11.90 5.84 -2.31
C GLN A 120 -11.39 6.85 -3.33
N PHE A 121 -10.66 6.35 -4.33
CA PHE A 121 -10.21 7.09 -5.52
C PHE A 121 -11.03 6.68 -6.74
N GLY A 122 -11.23 7.61 -7.69
CA GLY A 122 -11.96 7.29 -8.94
C GLY A 122 -12.57 8.49 -9.67
N ASN A 123 -12.68 9.65 -9.02
CA ASN A 123 -13.30 10.88 -9.53
C ASN A 123 -12.29 11.97 -9.98
N LYS A 124 -11.04 11.60 -10.25
CA LYS A 124 -9.91 12.50 -10.54
C LYS A 124 -9.43 13.34 -9.34
N ALA A 125 -10.01 13.20 -8.16
CA ALA A 125 -9.46 13.75 -6.94
C ALA A 125 -8.22 12.94 -6.51
N PHE A 126 -7.27 13.62 -5.87
CA PHE A 126 -6.02 13.03 -5.40
C PHE A 126 -5.55 13.77 -4.14
N LEU A 127 -4.52 13.23 -3.48
CA LEU A 127 -3.88 13.89 -2.34
C LEU A 127 -2.54 14.46 -2.74
N SER A 128 -2.17 15.62 -2.17
CA SER A 128 -0.86 16.22 -2.40
C SER A 128 -0.27 16.89 -1.15
N LEU A 129 1.07 16.91 -1.14
CA LEU A 129 1.90 17.72 -0.26
C LEU A 129 2.88 18.49 -1.14
N PRO A 130 2.87 19.84 -1.12
CA PRO A 130 3.77 20.65 -1.93
C PRO A 130 5.24 20.37 -1.62
N ASN A 131 6.11 20.48 -2.62
CA ASN A 131 7.55 20.27 -2.49
C ASN A 131 8.20 21.03 -1.34
N ALA A 132 7.76 22.26 -1.09
CA ALA A 132 8.26 23.08 0.02
C ALA A 132 7.98 22.47 1.41
N ALA A 133 7.06 21.50 1.53
CA ALA A 133 6.64 20.88 2.78
C ALA A 133 7.05 19.39 2.89
N VAL A 134 7.67 18.80 1.85
CA VAL A 134 7.99 17.35 1.85
C VAL A 134 9.05 16.95 2.86
N GLY A 135 9.94 17.86 3.29
CA GLY A 135 10.95 17.57 4.32
C GLY A 135 11.70 16.26 4.06
N GLN A 136 11.67 15.34 5.03
CA GLN A 136 12.35 14.04 4.97
C GLN A 136 11.76 13.07 3.92
N LEU A 137 10.60 13.34 3.34
CA LEU A 137 10.10 12.59 2.18
C LEU A 137 10.95 12.83 0.94
N ASN A 138 11.74 13.91 0.88
CA ASN A 138 12.71 14.16 -0.18
C ASN A 138 13.94 13.25 -0.04
N ILE A 139 13.73 11.94 -0.22
CA ILE A 139 14.77 10.91 -0.11
C ILE A 139 15.61 10.91 -1.39
N HIS A 140 16.89 11.27 -1.30
CA HIS A 140 17.80 11.39 -2.44
C HIS A 140 19.26 11.05 -2.08
N GLY A 141 20.04 10.66 -3.07
CA GLY A 141 21.47 10.34 -2.93
C GLY A 141 21.89 9.09 -3.69
N MET A 142 23.20 8.97 -3.95
CA MET A 142 23.76 7.88 -4.77
C MET A 142 23.61 6.48 -4.14
N LYS A 143 23.67 6.40 -2.82
CA LYS A 143 23.54 5.14 -2.08
C LYS A 143 22.29 5.08 -1.19
N GLN A 144 21.43 6.06 -1.37
CA GLN A 144 20.22 6.16 -0.56
C GLN A 144 19.20 5.10 -0.98
N GLY A 145 18.65 4.40 0.00
CA GLY A 145 17.55 3.47 -0.22
C GLY A 145 16.19 4.13 0.02
N VAL A 146 15.15 3.56 -0.55
CA VAL A 146 13.76 3.93 -0.28
C VAL A 146 12.87 2.69 -0.31
N THR A 147 11.84 2.68 0.51
CA THR A 147 10.71 1.75 0.41
C THR A 147 9.41 2.54 0.42
N VAL A 148 8.54 2.24 -0.52
CA VAL A 148 7.12 2.66 -0.48
C VAL A 148 6.26 1.42 -0.40
N LEU A 149 5.36 1.39 0.58
CA LEU A 149 4.49 0.26 0.90
C LEU A 149 3.06 0.78 1.02
N ALA A 150 2.09 0.11 0.39
CA ALA A 150 0.68 0.50 0.47
C ALA A 150 -0.25 -0.72 0.52
N TRP A 151 -1.40 -0.56 1.19
CA TRP A 151 -2.52 -1.48 1.10
C TRP A 151 -3.54 -0.91 0.14
N VAL A 152 -3.82 -1.65 -0.92
CA VAL A 152 -4.71 -1.21 -2.00
C VAL A 152 -5.78 -2.25 -2.32
N LYS A 153 -6.93 -1.76 -2.76
CA LYS A 153 -8.01 -2.54 -3.37
C LYS A 153 -8.29 -1.91 -4.73
N TRP A 154 -7.63 -2.42 -5.76
CA TRP A 154 -7.59 -1.82 -7.09
C TRP A 154 -8.66 -2.39 -8.02
N THR A 155 -9.29 -1.54 -8.85
CA THR A 155 -10.38 -1.97 -9.76
C THR A 155 -9.90 -2.58 -11.06
N ARG A 156 -8.59 -2.56 -11.35
CA ARG A 156 -7.96 -3.13 -12.56
C ARG A 156 -8.33 -2.43 -13.88
N GLU A 157 -8.82 -1.21 -13.85
CA GLU A 157 -9.27 -0.55 -15.07
C GLU A 157 -8.12 0.06 -15.90
N GLN A 158 -7.10 0.64 -15.25
CA GLN A 158 -6.02 1.38 -15.92
C GLN A 158 -4.78 1.50 -15.05
N THR A 159 -3.72 2.11 -15.59
CA THR A 159 -2.56 2.54 -14.81
C THR A 159 -3.00 3.40 -13.64
N GLY A 160 -2.54 3.07 -12.44
CA GLY A 160 -2.80 3.82 -11.22
C GLY A 160 -1.50 4.20 -10.50
N PHE A 161 -1.31 5.49 -10.25
CA PHE A 161 -0.26 5.95 -9.33
C PHE A 161 -0.74 5.81 -7.90
N VAL A 162 0.04 5.15 -7.04
CA VAL A 162 -0.33 4.92 -5.65
C VAL A 162 0.25 6.00 -4.74
N GLY A 163 1.56 6.26 -4.83
CA GLY A 163 2.17 7.34 -4.04
C GLY A 163 3.66 7.50 -4.27
N GLY A 164 4.16 8.72 -4.05
CA GLY A 164 5.58 9.06 -4.18
C GLY A 164 5.82 10.50 -4.65
N MET A 165 7.07 10.79 -4.97
CA MET A 165 7.52 12.07 -5.55
C MET A 165 7.74 11.88 -7.05
N TRP A 166 6.70 12.14 -7.86
CA TRP A 166 6.70 11.80 -9.28
C TRP A 166 5.95 12.82 -10.12
N ASN A 167 6.67 13.82 -10.64
CA ASN A 167 6.15 14.80 -11.58
C ASN A 167 6.87 14.60 -12.92
N GLU A 168 6.12 14.38 -14.00
CA GLU A 168 6.69 14.00 -15.27
C GLU A 168 7.06 15.18 -16.16
N TYR A 169 6.44 16.36 -15.97
CA TYR A 169 6.45 17.38 -17.01
C TYR A 169 6.81 18.81 -16.58
N GLN A 170 7.14 19.08 -15.36
CA GLN A 170 7.71 20.39 -15.01
C GLN A 170 9.22 20.38 -15.19
N ASP A 171 9.76 21.42 -15.84
CA ASP A 171 11.20 21.69 -16.02
C ASP A 171 11.97 20.44 -16.56
N GLY A 172 11.37 19.71 -17.51
CA GLY A 172 11.95 18.50 -18.09
C GLY A 172 11.68 17.22 -17.30
N GLY A 173 10.87 17.32 -16.24
CA GLY A 173 10.49 16.24 -15.37
C GLY A 173 11.21 16.28 -14.02
N LYS A 174 10.44 16.00 -12.97
CA LYS A 174 10.90 16.00 -11.57
C LYS A 174 10.62 14.64 -10.92
N ARG A 175 10.75 13.55 -11.68
CA ARG A 175 10.58 12.18 -11.19
C ARG A 175 11.65 11.88 -10.15
N GLN A 176 11.30 11.18 -9.07
CA GLN A 176 12.25 10.81 -8.05
C GLN A 176 12.04 9.36 -7.61
N TYR A 177 10.93 9.03 -6.98
CA TYR A 177 10.51 7.67 -6.65
C TYR A 177 8.98 7.57 -6.65
N GLY A 178 8.43 6.43 -7.08
CA GLY A 178 6.99 6.24 -7.15
C GLY A 178 6.57 4.78 -7.19
N LEU A 179 5.45 4.50 -6.53
CA LEU A 179 4.76 3.22 -6.55
C LEU A 179 3.55 3.31 -7.48
N PHE A 180 3.51 2.41 -8.47
CA PHE A 180 2.42 2.31 -9.43
C PHE A 180 1.79 0.92 -9.42
N VAL A 181 0.60 0.84 -9.95
CA VAL A 181 -0.04 -0.39 -10.39
C VAL A 181 -0.29 -0.29 -11.89
N SER A 182 0.06 -1.34 -12.65
CA SER A 182 -0.21 -1.47 -14.07
C SER A 182 0.46 -0.41 -14.96
N LEU A 183 1.69 -0.68 -15.37
CA LEU A 183 2.40 0.07 -16.41
C LEU A 183 2.47 -0.80 -17.69
N PRO A 184 1.45 -0.75 -18.56
CA PRO A 184 1.32 -1.70 -19.66
C PRO A 184 2.36 -1.53 -20.77
N HIS A 185 2.94 -0.32 -20.87
CA HIS A 185 3.97 -0.03 -21.86
C HIS A 185 5.27 -0.66 -21.48
N TYR A 186 5.74 -1.70 -21.61
CA TYR A 186 6.93 -2.45 -21.16
C TYR A 186 6.61 -3.60 -20.21
N ASN A 187 5.45 -4.25 -20.45
CA ASN A 187 5.03 -5.48 -19.80
C ASN A 187 4.82 -5.42 -18.27
N GLY A 188 4.58 -4.23 -17.74
CA GLY A 188 4.17 -4.04 -16.34
C GLY A 188 2.64 -4.04 -16.15
N LYS A 189 1.87 -4.58 -17.11
CA LYS A 189 0.41 -4.60 -17.05
C LYS A 189 -0.10 -5.41 -15.86
N ASN A 190 -0.98 -4.79 -15.07
CA ASN A 190 -1.58 -5.36 -13.87
C ASN A 190 -0.58 -5.70 -12.74
N GLN A 191 0.69 -5.33 -12.84
CA GLN A 191 1.70 -5.64 -11.85
C GLN A 191 1.98 -4.46 -10.92
N VAL A 192 2.61 -4.75 -9.78
CA VAL A 192 3.21 -3.75 -8.90
C VAL A 192 4.45 -3.22 -9.60
N CYS A 193 4.53 -1.91 -9.81
CA CYS A 193 5.65 -1.28 -10.50
C CYS A 193 6.30 -0.22 -9.60
N GLY A 194 7.54 -0.48 -9.20
CA GLY A 194 8.36 0.48 -8.46
C GLY A 194 9.30 1.22 -9.39
N HIS A 195 9.23 2.54 -9.37
CA HIS A 195 10.06 3.43 -10.17
C HIS A 195 11.02 4.25 -9.33
N VAL A 196 12.22 4.52 -9.87
CA VAL A 196 13.12 5.55 -9.35
C VAL A 196 13.72 6.36 -10.51
N SER A 197 14.18 7.56 -10.22
CA SER A 197 14.85 8.42 -11.19
C SER A 197 15.95 9.24 -10.51
N GLN A 198 17.09 9.34 -11.18
CA GLN A 198 18.20 10.18 -10.76
C GLN A 198 18.08 11.60 -11.32
N THR A 199 17.69 11.73 -12.60
CA THR A 199 17.69 13.02 -13.30
C THR A 199 16.34 13.72 -13.31
N GLY A 200 15.26 13.01 -12.93
CA GLY A 200 13.88 13.47 -13.10
C GLY A 200 13.36 13.36 -14.53
N LYS A 201 14.24 13.15 -15.51
CA LYS A 201 13.92 13.10 -16.94
C LYS A 201 13.47 11.72 -17.39
N PRO A 202 12.88 11.59 -18.59
CA PRO A 202 12.65 10.28 -19.23
C PRO A 202 13.95 9.50 -19.37
N THR A 203 13.83 8.15 -19.47
CA THR A 203 14.95 7.26 -19.73
C THR A 203 15.38 7.39 -21.21
N PRO A 204 16.57 7.88 -21.55
CA PRO A 204 16.99 7.98 -22.94
C PRO A 204 17.08 6.59 -23.63
N PRO A 205 16.69 6.46 -24.89
CA PRO A 205 16.16 7.46 -25.84
C PRO A 205 14.62 7.62 -25.79
N PHE A 206 13.94 7.14 -24.74
CA PHE A 206 12.49 7.07 -24.65
C PHE A 206 11.88 8.41 -24.24
N PRO A 207 10.63 8.72 -24.65
CA PRO A 207 9.90 9.90 -24.17
C PRO A 207 9.31 9.71 -22.77
N TYR A 208 9.43 8.53 -22.16
CA TYR A 208 8.95 8.20 -20.80
C TYR A 208 10.05 7.58 -19.95
N SER A 209 9.81 7.48 -18.64
CA SER A 209 10.69 6.71 -17.76
C SER A 209 10.36 5.22 -17.85
N CYS A 210 11.40 4.42 -18.09
CA CYS A 210 11.32 2.95 -18.21
C CYS A 210 12.08 2.26 -17.07
N ASP A 211 12.65 3.00 -16.14
CA ASP A 211 13.50 2.50 -15.08
C ASP A 211 12.64 2.00 -13.90
N TYR A 212 11.99 0.84 -14.07
CA TYR A 212 11.15 0.25 -13.03
C TYR A 212 11.28 -1.27 -12.93
N ALA A 213 11.01 -1.80 -11.74
CA ALA A 213 10.78 -3.22 -11.52
C ALA A 213 9.28 -3.51 -11.56
N ALA A 214 8.88 -4.61 -12.20
CA ALA A 214 7.50 -5.08 -12.19
C ALA A 214 7.40 -6.45 -11.49
N SER A 215 6.44 -6.63 -10.57
CA SER A 215 6.22 -7.90 -9.88
C SER A 215 5.96 -9.05 -10.87
N LYS A 216 6.25 -10.29 -10.47
CA LYS A 216 5.95 -11.47 -11.31
C LYS A 216 4.44 -11.70 -11.37
N GLN A 217 3.79 -11.67 -10.22
CA GLN A 217 2.35 -11.85 -10.11
C GLN A 217 1.61 -10.56 -10.42
N GLU A 218 0.41 -10.69 -10.99
CA GLU A 218 -0.52 -9.58 -11.17
C GLU A 218 -1.23 -9.22 -9.86
N VAL A 219 -1.52 -7.93 -9.70
CA VAL A 219 -2.35 -7.42 -8.61
C VAL A 219 -3.80 -7.89 -8.84
N PRO A 220 -4.42 -8.63 -7.91
CA PRO A 220 -5.80 -9.07 -8.07
C PRO A 220 -6.77 -7.87 -8.02
N ALA A 221 -7.83 -7.93 -8.84
CA ALA A 221 -8.85 -6.89 -8.85
C ALA A 221 -9.77 -6.98 -7.61
N ASN A 222 -10.18 -5.82 -7.09
CA ASN A 222 -11.19 -5.68 -6.03
C ASN A 222 -10.90 -6.48 -4.75
N GLN A 223 -9.64 -6.75 -4.47
CA GLN A 223 -9.18 -7.43 -3.25
C GLN A 223 -8.14 -6.58 -2.54
N TRP A 224 -8.16 -6.59 -1.20
CA TRP A 224 -7.11 -5.96 -0.41
C TRP A 224 -5.81 -6.73 -0.56
N VAL A 225 -4.77 -6.03 -0.99
CA VAL A 225 -3.40 -6.53 -1.07
C VAL A 225 -2.41 -5.49 -0.55
N CYS A 226 -1.30 -5.98 -0.03
CA CYS A 226 -0.14 -5.17 0.27
C CYS A 226 0.78 -5.14 -0.95
N ILE A 227 1.07 -3.96 -1.46
CA ILE A 227 2.01 -3.74 -2.55
C ILE A 227 3.19 -2.90 -2.07
N ALA A 228 4.39 -3.18 -2.55
CA ALA A 228 5.55 -2.40 -2.19
C ALA A 228 6.61 -2.41 -3.29
N PHE A 229 7.48 -1.40 -3.26
CA PHE A 229 8.79 -1.51 -3.89
C PHE A 229 9.88 -1.08 -2.91
N THR A 230 11.09 -1.58 -3.15
CA THR A 230 12.31 -1.16 -2.48
C THR A 230 13.37 -0.76 -3.50
N TYR A 231 14.20 0.21 -3.13
CA TYR A 231 15.43 0.54 -3.84
C TYR A 231 16.59 0.58 -2.84
N ASP A 232 17.69 -0.09 -3.14
CA ASP A 232 18.84 -0.26 -2.24
C ASP A 232 20.10 0.52 -2.70
N GLY A 233 19.93 1.47 -3.62
CA GLY A 233 21.02 2.19 -4.29
C GLY A 233 21.54 1.50 -5.56
N LYS A 234 21.07 0.28 -5.85
CA LYS A 234 21.46 -0.50 -7.03
C LYS A 234 20.31 -1.23 -7.71
N ASN A 235 19.36 -1.75 -6.95
CA ASN A 235 18.28 -2.57 -7.48
C ASN A 235 16.93 -2.06 -7.01
N ILE A 236 16.01 -1.94 -7.94
CA ILE A 236 14.58 -1.76 -7.66
C ILE A 236 13.97 -3.16 -7.56
N LYS A 237 13.17 -3.40 -6.53
CA LYS A 237 12.43 -4.66 -6.34
C LYS A 237 10.98 -4.37 -6.04
N SER A 238 10.07 -5.03 -6.73
CA SER A 238 8.62 -4.93 -6.51
C SER A 238 8.08 -6.18 -5.83
N TYR A 239 7.12 -5.98 -4.90
CA TYR A 239 6.59 -7.02 -4.02
C TYR A 239 5.06 -7.01 -4.06
N LEU A 240 4.46 -8.19 -4.04
CA LEU A 240 3.03 -8.37 -3.80
C LEU A 240 2.83 -9.18 -2.52
N ASN A 241 2.03 -8.68 -1.58
CA ASN A 241 1.79 -9.29 -0.26
C ASN A 241 3.08 -9.63 0.50
N GLY A 242 4.07 -8.73 0.43
CA GLY A 242 5.38 -8.90 1.05
C GLY A 242 6.28 -9.95 0.39
N ILE A 243 5.86 -10.57 -0.71
CA ILE A 243 6.60 -11.61 -1.42
C ILE A 243 7.34 -11.01 -2.60
N PHE A 244 8.67 -11.24 -2.62
CA PHE A 244 9.51 -10.99 -3.79
C PHE A 244 9.56 -12.24 -4.66
N GLU A 245 9.27 -12.07 -5.94
CA GLU A 245 9.47 -13.11 -6.93
C GLU A 245 10.34 -12.57 -8.07
N GLN A 246 11.35 -13.34 -8.45
CA GLN A 246 12.18 -13.00 -9.59
C GLN A 246 11.34 -13.09 -10.87
N ARG A 247 11.46 -12.05 -11.69
CA ARG A 247 10.88 -12.01 -13.02
C ARG A 247 11.99 -11.81 -14.04
N GLU A 248 12.14 -12.76 -14.93
CA GLU A 248 13.11 -12.66 -16.01
C GLU A 248 12.73 -11.54 -16.98
N PRO A 249 13.71 -10.89 -17.60
CA PRO A 249 13.45 -9.88 -18.60
C PRO A 249 12.78 -10.49 -19.84
N GLU A 250 11.74 -9.83 -20.31
CA GLU A 250 11.04 -10.19 -21.53
C GLU A 250 11.42 -9.27 -22.68
N LEU A 251 11.65 -9.83 -23.85
CA LEU A 251 11.92 -9.09 -25.07
C LEU A 251 10.63 -8.47 -25.59
N ILE A 252 10.61 -7.16 -25.78
CA ILE A 252 9.48 -6.44 -26.38
C ILE A 252 9.81 -6.20 -27.83
N ASN A 253 9.11 -6.89 -28.74
CA ASN A 253 9.32 -6.81 -30.19
C ASN A 253 8.32 -5.89 -30.89
N ASN A 254 7.38 -5.29 -30.15
CA ASN A 254 6.34 -4.47 -30.75
C ASN A 254 5.99 -3.29 -29.85
N THR A 255 6.58 -2.17 -30.13
CA THR A 255 6.30 -0.88 -29.48
C THR A 255 5.35 -0.01 -30.31
N LYS A 256 4.50 -0.61 -31.18
CA LYS A 256 3.55 0.10 -32.03
C LYS A 256 2.75 1.14 -31.26
N GLY A 257 2.79 2.36 -31.76
CA GLY A 257 2.13 3.52 -31.18
C GLY A 257 3.07 4.43 -30.37
N PHE A 258 4.35 4.07 -30.24
CA PHE A 258 5.36 4.90 -29.60
C PHE A 258 6.47 5.22 -30.58
N GLU A 259 6.34 6.36 -31.25
CA GLU A 259 7.38 6.85 -32.16
C GLU A 259 8.73 6.99 -31.42
N GLY A 260 9.80 6.46 -31.99
CA GLY A 260 11.15 6.52 -31.41
C GLY A 260 11.49 5.42 -30.41
N TYR A 261 10.62 4.41 -30.23
CA TYR A 261 10.94 3.25 -29.39
C TYR A 261 11.66 2.17 -30.19
N PRO A 262 12.86 1.76 -29.80
CA PRO A 262 13.52 0.62 -30.45
C PRO A 262 12.83 -0.69 -30.07
N ASP A 263 12.62 -1.56 -31.06
CA ASP A 263 12.27 -2.95 -30.83
C ASP A 263 13.43 -3.69 -30.15
N GLY A 264 13.11 -4.77 -29.47
CA GLY A 264 14.12 -5.60 -28.82
C GLY A 264 14.54 -5.12 -27.42
N LEU A 265 13.83 -4.17 -26.85
CA LEU A 265 14.10 -3.67 -25.52
C LEU A 265 13.69 -4.69 -24.45
N ILE A 266 14.59 -4.96 -23.51
CA ILE A 266 14.33 -5.87 -22.40
C ILE A 266 13.85 -5.07 -21.20
N HIS A 267 12.56 -5.21 -20.84
CA HIS A 267 11.94 -4.48 -19.75
C HIS A 267 11.12 -5.36 -18.83
N SER A 268 10.59 -4.74 -17.78
CA SER A 268 9.66 -5.40 -16.83
C SER A 268 10.27 -6.57 -16.08
N LYS A 269 11.54 -6.47 -15.72
CA LYS A 269 12.23 -7.45 -14.86
C LYS A 269 12.05 -7.13 -13.38
N ASN A 270 12.30 -8.10 -12.54
CA ASN A 270 12.32 -7.96 -11.09
C ASN A 270 13.41 -8.87 -10.50
N PRO A 271 14.51 -8.36 -9.96
CA PRO A 271 14.85 -6.95 -9.73
C PRO A 271 15.23 -6.19 -11.01
N TYR A 272 15.11 -4.86 -10.97
CA TYR A 272 15.63 -3.98 -12.01
C TYR A 272 16.93 -3.31 -11.52
N TYR A 273 18.02 -3.48 -12.24
CA TYR A 273 19.31 -2.89 -11.91
C TYR A 273 19.36 -1.41 -12.31
N PHE A 274 19.52 -0.53 -11.32
CA PHE A 274 19.57 0.94 -11.48
C PHE A 274 20.61 1.52 -10.52
N PRO A 275 21.90 1.61 -10.87
CA PRO A 275 22.98 2.00 -9.97
C PRO A 275 23.21 3.52 -9.87
N TYR A 276 22.25 4.35 -10.32
CA TYR A 276 22.47 5.79 -10.51
C TYR A 276 22.02 6.64 -9.32
N GLY A 277 21.42 6.03 -8.30
CA GLY A 277 20.90 6.74 -7.12
C GLY A 277 19.57 7.43 -7.34
N LEU A 278 19.11 8.13 -6.31
CA LEU A 278 17.88 8.92 -6.30
C LEU A 278 18.23 10.39 -6.47
N GLY A 279 17.57 11.10 -7.41
CA GLY A 279 17.75 12.53 -7.62
C GLY A 279 17.02 13.37 -6.58
N ASN A 280 17.48 14.61 -6.39
CA ASN A 280 16.77 15.66 -5.67
C ASN A 280 16.07 16.55 -6.70
N ASN A 281 14.92 16.10 -7.19
CA ASN A 281 14.31 16.65 -8.40
C ASN A 281 13.18 17.65 -8.13
N GLY A 282 12.80 17.87 -6.87
CA GLY A 282 11.87 18.94 -6.47
C GLY A 282 10.40 18.66 -6.84
N SER A 283 9.97 17.41 -6.84
CA SER A 283 8.57 17.03 -7.03
C SER A 283 7.74 17.24 -5.76
N ASP A 284 6.47 17.53 -5.93
CA ASP A 284 5.49 17.34 -4.86
C ASP A 284 5.39 15.85 -4.51
N PHE A 285 4.98 15.54 -3.28
CA PHE A 285 4.54 14.19 -2.93
C PHE A 285 3.05 14.08 -3.22
N THR A 286 2.65 13.11 -4.05
CA THR A 286 1.25 12.89 -4.39
C THR A 286 0.80 11.47 -4.12
N VAL A 287 -0.51 11.28 -3.92
CA VAL A 287 -1.18 9.98 -3.77
C VAL A 287 -2.39 9.96 -4.69
N GLY A 288 -2.48 8.93 -5.52
CA GLY A 288 -3.60 8.72 -6.41
C GLY A 288 -3.52 9.40 -7.78
N ALA A 289 -2.51 10.23 -8.05
CA ALA A 289 -2.28 10.82 -9.38
C ALA A 289 -0.87 11.40 -9.52
N VAL A 290 -0.43 11.61 -10.76
CA VAL A 290 0.82 12.30 -11.12
C VAL A 290 0.55 13.42 -12.13
N LEU A 291 1.40 14.43 -12.13
CA LEU A 291 1.36 15.48 -13.15
C LEU A 291 2.02 14.98 -14.45
N LEU A 292 1.22 14.88 -15.50
CA LEU A 292 1.62 14.57 -16.86
C LEU A 292 1.65 15.84 -17.72
N LYS A 293 2.12 15.75 -18.98
CA LYS A 293 2.12 16.85 -19.94
C LYS A 293 0.73 17.46 -20.18
N SER A 294 -0.31 16.63 -20.12
CA SER A 294 -1.71 17.03 -20.31
C SER A 294 -2.44 17.44 -19.03
N GLY A 295 -1.74 17.59 -17.92
CA GLY A 295 -2.32 17.81 -16.59
C GLY A 295 -2.23 16.57 -15.71
N MET A 296 -2.99 16.52 -14.62
CA MET A 296 -3.00 15.34 -13.75
C MET A 296 -3.52 14.11 -14.47
N GLY A 297 -2.87 12.97 -14.25
CA GLY A 297 -3.20 11.69 -14.88
C GLY A 297 -2.73 10.48 -14.06
N ASN A 298 -2.78 9.29 -14.67
CA ASN A 298 -2.53 8.02 -13.99
C ASN A 298 -3.31 7.89 -12.69
N PHE A 299 -4.56 8.37 -12.72
CA PHE A 299 -5.45 8.35 -11.55
C PHE A 299 -5.66 6.93 -11.07
N PHE A 300 -5.32 6.69 -9.80
CA PHE A 300 -5.65 5.44 -9.15
C PHE A 300 -7.18 5.28 -9.08
N LYS A 301 -7.68 4.07 -9.35
CA LYS A 301 -9.08 3.72 -9.19
C LYS A 301 -9.21 2.56 -8.22
N GLY A 302 -9.96 2.76 -7.15
CA GLY A 302 -10.10 1.82 -6.05
C GLY A 302 -9.86 2.46 -4.70
N GLN A 303 -9.46 1.67 -3.70
CA GLN A 303 -9.25 2.16 -2.35
C GLN A 303 -7.79 2.02 -1.94
N ILE A 304 -7.30 3.00 -1.16
CA ILE A 304 -6.00 2.95 -0.48
C ILE A 304 -6.28 3.00 1.02
N GLY A 305 -5.93 1.91 1.74
CA GLY A 305 -6.17 1.73 3.17
C GLY A 305 -4.94 1.97 4.04
N GLY A 306 -3.83 2.40 3.45
CA GLY A 306 -2.61 2.78 4.15
C GLY A 306 -1.44 2.97 3.19
N LEU A 307 -0.53 3.87 3.56
CA LEU A 307 0.68 4.18 2.80
C LEU A 307 1.83 4.46 3.76
N ALA A 308 2.96 3.79 3.58
CA ALA A 308 4.17 4.00 4.38
C ALA A 308 5.39 4.25 3.50
N VAL A 309 6.27 5.14 3.95
CA VAL A 309 7.55 5.48 3.30
C VAL A 309 8.69 5.30 4.31
N TYR A 310 9.74 4.59 3.89
CA TYR A 310 10.97 4.41 4.66
C TYR A 310 12.16 4.92 3.86
N ASP A 311 13.13 5.56 4.52
CA ASP A 311 14.36 6.07 3.91
C ASP A 311 15.47 5.01 3.80
N ARG A 312 15.09 3.77 3.64
CA ARG A 312 15.94 2.61 3.33
C ARG A 312 15.18 1.53 2.55
N ALA A 313 15.91 0.62 1.94
CA ALA A 313 15.32 -0.62 1.45
C ALA A 313 14.99 -1.55 2.63
N LEU A 314 13.72 -1.92 2.78
CA LEU A 314 13.30 -2.99 3.67
C LEU A 314 13.69 -4.34 3.07
N SER A 315 14.08 -5.28 3.92
CA SER A 315 14.34 -6.66 3.51
C SER A 315 13.03 -7.40 3.17
N ALA A 316 13.13 -8.44 2.36
CA ALA A 316 11.98 -9.30 2.04
C ALA A 316 11.32 -9.90 3.31
N LYS A 317 12.12 -10.21 4.35
CA LYS A 317 11.60 -10.69 5.64
C LYS A 317 10.76 -9.63 6.34
N GLU A 318 11.23 -8.38 6.39
CA GLU A 318 10.48 -7.28 6.99
C GLU A 318 9.19 -7.00 6.22
N LEU A 319 9.25 -6.94 4.89
CA LEU A 319 8.07 -6.72 4.06
C LEU A 319 7.03 -7.84 4.22
N LYS A 320 7.47 -9.10 4.32
CA LYS A 320 6.56 -10.22 4.59
C LYS A 320 5.86 -10.07 5.94
N GLN A 321 6.60 -9.71 6.99
CA GLN A 321 6.04 -9.49 8.33
C GLN A 321 5.06 -8.31 8.39
N LEU A 322 5.33 -7.24 7.63
CA LEU A 322 4.46 -6.06 7.58
C LEU A 322 3.19 -6.30 6.77
N ALA A 323 3.23 -7.18 5.77
CA ALA A 323 2.09 -7.49 4.91
C ALA A 323 1.09 -8.47 5.56
N GLU A 324 1.53 -9.30 6.51
CA GLU A 324 0.71 -10.21 7.31
C GLU A 324 -0.14 -9.46 8.37
#